data_ee93980451fc1c129b35361fc480b3f2
#
_entry.id   ee93980451fc1c129b35361fc480b3f2
#
_cell.length_a   1.000
_cell.length_b   1.000
_cell.length_c   1.000
_cell.angle_alpha   90.00
_cell.angle_beta   90.00
_cell.angle_gamma   90.00
#
_symmetry.space_group_name_H-M   'P 1'
#
loop_
_entity.id
_entity.type
_entity.pdbx_description
1 polymer ?
#
loop_
_entity_poly.entity_id
_entity_poly.type
_entity_poly.pdbx_seq_one_letter_code
_entity_poly.pdbx_strand_id
1 'polypeptide(L)'
;QQLEIVGEQAGVKVYAPDTMDPVARAKGALAEARGKEHNTVIVDTAGRLHIDDDLMVELQAIKDAVQPSDLLYVAHSMTGQDGIKSAGEFNRRVGVTGVVLTKLDGDARGGAALSVVSVVGVPIAFTGSGETIDDLELFHPDRIVSRMLGMGDVLSLIEKAEQAIDKDEAEQLEEKLRKNTFT
;
A
#
# COMPACT_ATOMS: atom_id res chain seq x y z
N GLN A 1 -8.45 17.47 3.56
CA GLN A 1 -8.76 17.81 2.14
C GLN A 1 -8.25 16.74 1.17
N GLN A 2 -6.94 16.42 1.13
CA GLN A 2 -6.42 15.43 0.19
C GLN A 2 -6.97 14.02 0.44
N LEU A 3 -6.99 13.58 1.70
CA LEU A 3 -7.55 12.29 2.09
C LEU A 3 -9.05 12.18 1.78
N GLU A 4 -9.79 13.26 1.91
CA GLU A 4 -11.22 13.30 1.57
C GLU A 4 -11.47 13.09 0.08
N ILE A 5 -10.67 13.75 -0.78
CA ILE A 5 -10.75 13.58 -2.24
C ILE A 5 -10.44 12.14 -2.64
N VAL A 6 -9.36 11.57 -2.10
CA VAL A 6 -8.97 10.18 -2.39
C VAL A 6 -10.01 9.19 -1.85
N GLY A 7 -10.56 9.45 -0.66
CA GLY A 7 -11.62 8.62 -0.08
C GLY A 7 -12.89 8.63 -0.93
N GLU A 8 -13.29 9.78 -1.46
CA GLU A 8 -14.44 9.90 -2.38
C GLU A 8 -14.20 9.13 -3.68
N GLN A 9 -13.01 9.26 -4.26
CA GLN A 9 -12.62 8.50 -5.47
C GLN A 9 -12.62 6.99 -5.25
N ALA A 10 -12.18 6.55 -4.07
CA ALA A 10 -12.15 5.14 -3.68
C ALA A 10 -13.51 4.62 -3.20
N GLY A 11 -14.54 5.47 -3.08
CA GLY A 11 -15.82 5.10 -2.49
C GLY A 11 -15.74 4.74 -0.99
N VAL A 12 -14.73 5.26 -0.29
CA VAL A 12 -14.44 4.98 1.13
C VAL A 12 -14.77 6.19 1.98
N LYS A 13 -15.44 5.97 3.10
CA LYS A 13 -15.78 7.03 4.03
C LYS A 13 -14.54 7.55 4.77
N VAL A 14 -14.35 8.86 4.78
CA VAL A 14 -13.30 9.53 5.57
C VAL A 14 -13.90 10.08 6.86
N TYR A 15 -13.20 9.85 7.98
CA TYR A 15 -13.51 10.42 9.27
C TYR A 15 -12.68 11.71 9.46
N ALA A 16 -13.34 12.84 9.46
CA ALA A 16 -12.72 14.17 9.56
C ALA A 16 -13.35 14.99 10.68
N PRO A 17 -13.02 14.74 11.96
CA PRO A 17 -13.54 15.51 13.08
C PRO A 17 -12.84 16.88 13.21
N ASP A 18 -13.45 17.81 13.92
CA ASP A 18 -12.90 19.16 14.16
C ASP A 18 -11.72 19.20 15.14
N THR A 19 -11.39 18.07 15.81
CA THR A 19 -10.26 18.04 16.73
C THR A 19 -8.92 18.05 16.02
N MET A 20 -7.95 18.76 16.56
CA MET A 20 -6.57 18.81 16.07
C MET A 20 -5.67 17.76 16.75
N ASP A 21 -6.14 17.11 17.82
CA ASP A 21 -5.39 16.06 18.52
C ASP A 21 -5.41 14.76 17.69
N PRO A 22 -4.24 14.30 17.20
CA PRO A 22 -4.16 13.12 16.35
C PRO A 22 -4.57 11.82 17.07
N VAL A 23 -4.30 11.71 18.38
CA VAL A 23 -4.70 10.54 19.18
C VAL A 23 -6.20 10.50 19.36
N ALA A 24 -6.83 11.64 19.66
CA ALA A 24 -8.29 11.73 19.76
C ALA A 24 -8.98 11.42 18.41
N ARG A 25 -8.40 11.89 17.30
CA ARG A 25 -8.86 11.57 15.96
C ARG A 25 -8.85 10.07 15.70
N ALA A 26 -7.72 9.42 15.93
CA ALA A 26 -7.56 7.99 15.69
C ALA A 26 -8.52 7.15 16.54
N LYS A 27 -8.67 7.48 17.83
CA LYS A 27 -9.65 6.82 18.72
C LYS A 27 -11.09 7.02 18.27
N GLY A 28 -11.44 8.24 17.86
CA GLY A 28 -12.79 8.58 17.37
C GLY A 28 -13.11 7.82 16.09
N ALA A 29 -12.18 7.75 15.15
CA ALA A 29 -12.33 6.99 13.92
C ALA A 29 -12.59 5.50 14.20
N LEU A 30 -11.82 4.91 15.11
CA LEU A 30 -11.98 3.51 15.49
C LEU A 30 -13.32 3.25 16.18
N ALA A 31 -13.78 4.15 17.06
CA ALA A 31 -15.06 4.05 17.72
C ALA A 31 -16.23 4.15 16.72
N GLU A 32 -16.16 5.10 15.78
CA GLU A 32 -17.16 5.25 14.72
C GLU A 32 -17.20 4.03 13.80
N ALA A 33 -16.05 3.52 13.40
CA ALA A 33 -15.95 2.36 12.53
C ALA A 33 -16.57 1.12 13.16
N ARG A 34 -16.33 0.87 14.46
CA ARG A 34 -16.96 -0.22 15.21
C ARG A 34 -18.47 -0.05 15.30
N GLY A 35 -18.94 1.16 15.54
CA GLY A 35 -20.38 1.45 15.59
C GLY A 35 -21.12 1.30 14.26
N LYS A 36 -20.38 1.32 13.15
CA LYS A 36 -20.91 1.15 11.78
C LYS A 36 -20.52 -0.17 11.12
N GLU A 37 -19.94 -1.08 11.88
CA GLU A 37 -19.56 -2.42 11.43
C GLU A 37 -18.57 -2.42 10.26
N HIS A 38 -17.67 -1.42 10.19
CA HIS A 38 -16.59 -1.41 9.22
C HIS A 38 -15.54 -2.47 9.55
N ASN A 39 -15.13 -3.24 8.55
CA ASN A 39 -14.14 -4.32 8.72
C ASN A 39 -12.71 -3.82 8.79
N THR A 40 -12.43 -2.65 8.19
CA THR A 40 -11.08 -2.10 8.07
C THR A 40 -11.08 -0.61 8.38
N VAL A 41 -10.08 -0.15 9.12
CA VAL A 41 -9.81 1.27 9.39
C VAL A 41 -8.37 1.55 9.00
N ILE A 42 -8.18 2.54 8.14
CA ILE A 42 -6.85 3.02 7.76
C ILE A 42 -6.63 4.37 8.45
N VAL A 43 -5.56 4.47 9.23
CA VAL A 43 -5.15 5.69 9.90
C VAL A 43 -3.96 6.26 9.13
N ASP A 44 -4.19 7.36 8.41
CA ASP A 44 -3.14 8.10 7.72
C ASP A 44 -2.50 9.10 8.68
N THR A 45 -1.18 9.12 8.71
CA THR A 45 -0.38 9.98 9.59
C THR A 45 0.40 11.01 8.79
N ALA A 46 0.77 12.11 9.42
CA ALA A 46 1.56 13.15 8.77
C ALA A 46 2.92 12.60 8.31
N GLY A 47 3.21 12.73 7.02
CA GLY A 47 4.52 12.45 6.46
C GLY A 47 5.47 13.62 6.70
N ARG A 48 6.64 13.37 7.26
CA ARG A 48 7.73 14.37 7.38
C ARG A 48 8.99 13.85 6.71
N LEU A 49 9.74 14.77 6.11
CA LEU A 49 11.00 14.48 5.42
C LEU A 49 12.12 14.01 6.37
N HIS A 50 12.03 14.41 7.63
CA HIS A 50 13.00 14.06 8.65
C HIS A 50 12.32 13.41 9.85
N ILE A 51 12.98 12.39 10.39
CA ILE A 51 12.58 11.77 11.65
C ILE A 51 12.95 12.76 12.77
N ASP A 52 11.94 13.27 13.44
CA ASP A 52 12.12 14.04 14.67
C ASP A 52 11.51 13.28 15.85
N ASP A 53 11.96 13.63 17.04
CA ASP A 53 11.51 12.94 18.26
C ASP A 53 10.04 13.20 18.56
N ASP A 54 9.52 14.39 18.25
CA ASP A 54 8.11 14.74 18.48
C ASP A 54 7.19 13.89 17.61
N LEU A 55 7.56 13.71 16.33
CA LEU A 55 6.83 12.82 15.43
C LEU A 55 6.79 11.37 15.97
N MET A 56 7.93 10.89 16.46
CA MET A 56 8.00 9.52 16.99
C MET A 56 7.16 9.31 18.23
N VAL A 57 7.12 10.32 19.12
CA VAL A 57 6.26 10.33 20.31
C VAL A 57 4.78 10.31 19.90
N GLU A 58 4.40 11.15 18.93
CA GLU A 58 3.02 11.19 18.41
C GLU A 58 2.61 9.85 17.81
N LEU A 59 3.44 9.26 16.93
CA LEU A 59 3.17 7.96 16.30
C LEU A 59 3.05 6.84 17.34
N GLN A 60 3.91 6.84 18.35
CA GLN A 60 3.83 5.86 19.43
C GLN A 60 2.53 6.04 20.23
N ALA A 61 2.12 7.26 20.52
CA ALA A 61 0.89 7.57 21.23
C ALA A 61 -0.35 7.13 20.42
N ILE A 62 -0.37 7.34 19.09
CA ILE A 62 -1.43 6.85 18.21
C ILE A 62 -1.45 5.33 18.23
N LYS A 63 -0.30 4.67 18.02
CA LYS A 63 -0.17 3.21 18.04
C LYS A 63 -0.72 2.61 19.33
N ASP A 64 -0.32 3.15 20.47
CA ASP A 64 -0.76 2.67 21.79
C ASP A 64 -2.27 2.87 22.00
N ALA A 65 -2.81 3.93 21.39
CA ALA A 65 -4.23 4.27 21.50
C ALA A 65 -5.16 3.39 20.68
N VAL A 66 -4.72 2.97 19.47
CA VAL A 66 -5.57 2.22 18.52
C VAL A 66 -5.19 0.75 18.39
N GLN A 67 -3.99 0.36 18.83
CA GLN A 67 -3.49 -1.02 18.79
C GLN A 67 -3.67 -1.64 17.38
N PRO A 68 -3.02 -1.08 16.33
CA PRO A 68 -3.22 -1.53 14.97
C PRO A 68 -2.72 -2.96 14.79
N SER A 69 -3.41 -3.76 13.95
CA SER A 69 -2.92 -5.08 13.52
C SER A 69 -1.70 -4.95 12.61
N ASP A 70 -1.72 -3.92 11.77
CA ASP A 70 -0.67 -3.67 10.80
C ASP A 70 -0.19 -2.23 10.91
N LEU A 71 1.14 -2.05 10.91
CA LEU A 71 1.79 -0.76 10.87
C LEU A 71 2.70 -0.74 9.65
N LEU A 72 2.25 -0.03 8.61
CA LEU A 72 2.92 0.00 7.32
C LEU A 72 3.79 1.24 7.18
N TYR A 73 5.03 1.05 6.77
CA TYR A 73 5.93 2.14 6.39
C TYR A 73 5.90 2.34 4.88
N VAL A 74 5.61 3.55 4.42
CA VAL A 74 5.61 3.88 2.99
C VAL A 74 6.99 4.40 2.59
N ALA A 75 7.68 3.66 1.73
CA ALA A 75 8.99 3.99 1.20
C ALA A 75 8.93 4.24 -0.31
N HIS A 76 9.74 5.16 -0.80
CA HIS A 76 9.97 5.32 -2.24
C HIS A 76 11.18 4.52 -2.69
N SER A 77 11.07 3.78 -3.78
CA SER A 77 12.18 3.00 -4.34
C SER A 77 13.38 3.87 -4.73
N MET A 78 13.15 5.14 -5.01
CA MET A 78 14.19 6.09 -5.45
C MET A 78 14.89 6.86 -4.32
N THR A 79 14.49 6.71 -3.06
CA THR A 79 15.05 7.49 -1.94
C THR A 79 16.46 7.09 -1.50
N GLY A 80 17.03 6.07 -2.12
CA GLY A 80 18.39 5.66 -1.82
C GLY A 80 18.62 5.21 -0.38
N GLN A 81 19.86 5.32 0.10
CA GLN A 81 20.23 4.83 1.43
C GLN A 81 19.61 5.60 2.59
N ASP A 82 19.27 6.87 2.41
CA ASP A 82 18.67 7.68 3.49
C ASP A 82 17.24 7.26 3.80
N GLY A 83 16.45 6.90 2.79
CA GLY A 83 15.12 6.33 2.99
C GLY A 83 15.16 4.98 3.69
N ILE A 84 16.18 4.17 3.42
CA ILE A 84 16.37 2.86 4.04
C ILE A 84 16.75 3.02 5.52
N LYS A 85 17.66 3.95 5.83
CA LYS A 85 18.02 4.27 7.22
C LYS A 85 16.82 4.79 8.00
N SER A 86 16.02 5.66 7.37
CA SER A 86 14.78 6.17 7.93
C SER A 86 13.80 5.03 8.26
N ALA A 87 13.59 4.11 7.33
CA ALA A 87 12.75 2.95 7.55
C ALA A 87 13.23 2.07 8.73
N GLY A 88 14.54 1.86 8.84
CA GLY A 88 15.15 1.12 9.95
C GLY A 88 14.92 1.82 11.30
N GLU A 89 15.04 3.13 11.34
CA GLU A 89 14.80 3.92 12.55
C GLU A 89 13.31 3.89 12.96
N PHE A 90 12.39 4.03 11.99
CA PHE A 90 10.96 3.84 12.24
C PHE A 90 10.66 2.46 12.81
N ASN A 91 11.22 1.40 12.21
CA ASN A 91 11.03 0.05 12.72
C ASN A 91 11.54 -0.11 14.15
N ARG A 92 12.72 0.43 14.46
CA ARG A 92 13.32 0.35 15.78
C ARG A 92 12.48 1.06 16.85
N ARG A 93 11.88 2.20 16.53
CA ARG A 93 11.16 3.06 17.50
C ARG A 93 9.67 2.73 17.61
N VAL A 94 9.02 2.44 16.51
CA VAL A 94 7.56 2.25 16.46
C VAL A 94 7.16 0.80 16.20
N GLY A 95 8.02 0.00 15.59
CA GLY A 95 7.78 -1.40 15.28
C GLY A 95 6.87 -1.56 14.05
N VAL A 96 7.47 -1.45 12.87
CA VAL A 96 6.80 -1.63 11.57
C VAL A 96 6.50 -3.11 11.33
N THR A 97 5.33 -3.45 10.80
CA THR A 97 4.94 -4.82 10.47
C THR A 97 5.08 -5.15 8.99
N GLY A 98 5.11 -4.12 8.13
CA GLY A 98 5.29 -4.28 6.69
C GLY A 98 5.65 -2.96 6.01
N VAL A 99 6.09 -3.05 4.77
CA VAL A 99 6.46 -1.91 3.94
C VAL A 99 5.58 -1.83 2.71
N VAL A 100 5.18 -0.61 2.34
CA VAL A 100 4.62 -0.28 1.03
C VAL A 100 5.71 0.39 0.22
N LEU A 101 6.12 -0.20 -0.89
CA LEU A 101 7.18 0.34 -1.73
C LEU A 101 6.58 1.02 -2.95
N THR A 102 6.73 2.35 -3.05
CA THR A 102 6.17 3.14 -4.14
C THR A 102 7.23 3.52 -5.19
N LYS A 103 6.78 3.99 -6.36
CA LYS A 103 7.63 4.40 -7.49
C LYS A 103 8.55 3.29 -7.99
N LEU A 104 8.03 2.06 -8.02
CA LEU A 104 8.80 0.89 -8.42
C LEU A 104 9.13 0.89 -9.93
N ASP A 105 8.40 1.67 -10.72
CA ASP A 105 8.67 1.95 -12.13
C ASP A 105 10.06 2.58 -12.35
N GLY A 106 10.54 3.38 -11.40
CA GLY A 106 11.89 3.98 -11.42
C GLY A 106 13.00 3.04 -10.96
N ASP A 107 12.70 1.90 -10.34
CA ASP A 107 13.68 0.92 -9.86
C ASP A 107 13.83 -0.26 -10.83
N ALA A 108 14.53 0.00 -11.95
CA ALA A 108 14.71 -0.97 -13.03
C ALA A 108 15.31 -2.34 -12.60
N ARG A 109 15.98 -2.39 -11.45
CA ARG A 109 16.69 -3.59 -10.96
C ARG A 109 16.17 -4.14 -9.64
N GLY A 110 15.15 -3.55 -9.02
CA GLY A 110 14.60 -4.02 -7.74
C GLY A 110 15.54 -3.88 -6.54
N GLY A 111 16.61 -3.07 -6.65
CA GLY A 111 17.63 -2.92 -5.61
C GLY A 111 17.10 -2.29 -4.33
N ALA A 112 16.13 -1.39 -4.44
CA ALA A 112 15.47 -0.77 -3.30
C ALA A 112 14.69 -1.80 -2.48
N ALA A 113 13.97 -2.72 -3.13
CA ALA A 113 13.20 -3.76 -2.45
C ALA A 113 14.12 -4.65 -1.58
N LEU A 114 15.25 -5.13 -2.14
CA LEU A 114 16.23 -5.91 -1.38
C LEU A 114 16.81 -5.13 -0.21
N SER A 115 17.18 -3.87 -0.44
CA SER A 115 17.77 -3.03 0.59
C SER A 115 16.81 -2.76 1.74
N VAL A 116 15.54 -2.50 1.45
CA VAL A 116 14.51 -2.31 2.46
C VAL A 116 14.33 -3.56 3.30
N VAL A 117 14.13 -4.73 2.67
CA VAL A 117 13.97 -6.00 3.39
C VAL A 117 15.19 -6.30 4.25
N SER A 118 16.40 -6.09 3.73
CA SER A 118 17.66 -6.36 4.45
C SER A 118 17.84 -5.47 5.69
N VAL A 119 17.45 -4.20 5.62
CA VAL A 119 17.67 -3.24 6.71
C VAL A 119 16.52 -3.19 7.69
N VAL A 120 15.29 -3.22 7.19
CA VAL A 120 14.10 -3.13 8.04
C VAL A 120 13.74 -4.48 8.65
N GLY A 121 13.99 -5.57 7.94
CA GLY A 121 13.76 -6.92 8.44
C GLY A 121 12.29 -7.32 8.47
N VAL A 122 11.41 -6.55 7.79
CA VAL A 122 9.98 -6.85 7.67
C VAL A 122 9.60 -7.04 6.19
N PRO A 123 8.50 -7.75 5.89
CA PRO A 123 8.11 -8.00 4.50
C PRO A 123 7.64 -6.72 3.80
N ILE A 124 7.84 -6.67 2.49
CA ILE A 124 7.11 -5.73 1.65
C ILE A 124 5.73 -6.33 1.43
N ALA A 125 4.69 -5.57 1.80
CA ALA A 125 3.31 -6.01 1.68
C ALA A 125 2.70 -5.59 0.33
N PHE A 126 2.96 -4.35 -0.08
CA PHE A 126 2.38 -3.78 -1.29
C PHE A 126 3.44 -3.02 -2.10
N THR A 127 3.16 -2.89 -3.39
CA THR A 127 3.92 -2.04 -4.30
C THR A 127 3.00 -1.09 -5.05
N GLY A 128 3.46 0.16 -5.24
CA GLY A 128 2.79 1.15 -6.07
C GLY A 128 3.66 1.48 -7.30
N SER A 129 3.10 1.28 -8.48
CA SER A 129 3.76 1.50 -9.76
C SER A 129 3.30 2.76 -10.49
N GLY A 130 2.26 3.43 -9.99
CA GLY A 130 1.68 4.61 -10.60
C GLY A 130 0.99 5.52 -9.58
N GLU A 131 0.06 6.36 -10.06
CA GLU A 131 -0.62 7.39 -9.27
C GLU A 131 -2.12 7.10 -9.05
N THR A 132 -2.63 6.03 -9.65
CA THR A 132 -4.04 5.64 -9.50
C THR A 132 -4.21 4.57 -8.42
N ILE A 133 -5.44 4.38 -7.96
CA ILE A 133 -5.76 3.36 -6.94
C ILE A 133 -5.45 1.96 -7.47
N ASP A 134 -5.65 1.73 -8.76
CA ASP A 134 -5.41 0.45 -9.43
C ASP A 134 -3.92 0.12 -9.60
N ASP A 135 -3.03 1.11 -9.39
CA ASP A 135 -1.58 0.92 -9.43
C ASP A 135 -0.98 0.39 -8.12
N LEU A 136 -1.81 0.13 -7.10
CA LEU A 136 -1.41 -0.51 -5.86
C LEU A 136 -1.63 -2.02 -5.95
N GLU A 137 -0.56 -2.78 -5.89
CA GLU A 137 -0.57 -4.24 -6.01
C GLU A 137 0.03 -4.91 -4.77
N LEU A 138 -0.31 -6.18 -4.55
CA LEU A 138 0.42 -7.03 -3.61
C LEU A 138 1.87 -7.18 -4.10
N PHE A 139 2.79 -7.27 -3.15
CA PHE A 139 4.19 -7.50 -3.51
C PHE A 139 4.42 -8.92 -4.01
N HIS A 140 4.99 -9.05 -5.20
CA HIS A 140 5.36 -10.33 -5.83
C HIS A 140 6.88 -10.48 -5.90
N PRO A 141 7.52 -11.22 -4.97
CA PRO A 141 8.97 -11.40 -4.94
C PRO A 141 9.54 -11.93 -6.24
N ASP A 142 8.85 -12.89 -6.87
CA ASP A 142 9.29 -13.54 -8.11
C ASP A 142 9.44 -12.56 -9.27
N ARG A 143 8.56 -11.55 -9.36
CA ARG A 143 8.65 -10.49 -10.38
C ARG A 143 9.90 -9.64 -10.18
N ILE A 144 10.24 -9.31 -8.93
CA ILE A 144 11.45 -8.53 -8.61
C ILE A 144 12.69 -9.34 -8.94
N VAL A 145 12.74 -10.62 -8.55
CA VAL A 145 13.86 -11.51 -8.85
C VAL A 145 14.04 -11.66 -10.37
N SER A 146 12.98 -11.89 -11.13
CA SER A 146 13.03 -11.98 -12.60
C SER A 146 13.58 -10.71 -13.23
N ARG A 147 13.15 -9.55 -12.75
CA ARG A 147 13.65 -8.24 -13.20
C ARG A 147 15.13 -8.06 -12.89
N MET A 148 15.57 -8.45 -11.70
CA MET A 148 16.98 -8.38 -11.28
C MET A 148 17.89 -9.28 -12.14
N LEU A 149 17.41 -10.44 -12.54
CA LEU A 149 18.13 -11.39 -13.39
C LEU A 149 18.14 -10.97 -14.87
N GLY A 150 17.52 -9.84 -15.22
CA GLY A 150 17.41 -9.37 -16.60
C GLY A 150 16.45 -10.19 -17.46
N MET A 151 15.63 -11.03 -16.85
CA MET A 151 14.64 -11.86 -17.56
C MET A 151 13.39 -11.06 -17.97
N GLY A 152 13.32 -9.79 -17.61
CA GLY A 152 12.14 -8.95 -17.82
C GLY A 152 10.97 -9.37 -16.92
N ASP A 153 9.86 -8.67 -17.04
CA ASP A 153 8.63 -9.01 -16.32
C ASP A 153 7.74 -9.94 -17.15
N VAL A 154 8.29 -11.10 -17.52
CA VAL A 154 7.62 -12.11 -18.35
C VAL A 154 6.36 -12.64 -17.67
N LEU A 155 6.40 -12.79 -16.34
CA LEU A 155 5.25 -13.27 -15.57
C LEU A 155 4.07 -12.29 -15.63
N SER A 156 4.33 -10.99 -15.46
CA SER A 156 3.28 -9.97 -15.61
C SER A 156 2.70 -9.91 -17.02
N LEU A 157 3.54 -10.20 -18.03
CA LEU A 157 3.08 -10.26 -19.42
C LEU A 157 2.16 -11.46 -19.65
N ILE A 158 2.51 -12.62 -19.09
CA ILE A 158 1.70 -13.83 -19.16
C ILE A 158 0.37 -13.63 -18.45
N GLU A 159 0.38 -13.13 -17.21
CA GLU A 159 -0.85 -12.87 -16.44
C GLU A 159 -1.78 -11.87 -17.12
N LYS A 160 -1.24 -10.78 -17.69
CA LYS A 160 -2.04 -9.82 -18.47
C LYS A 160 -2.62 -10.45 -19.74
N ALA A 161 -1.88 -11.34 -20.39
CA ALA A 161 -2.36 -12.05 -21.55
C ALA A 161 -3.48 -13.04 -21.17
N GLU A 162 -3.32 -13.79 -20.09
CA GLU A 162 -4.34 -14.69 -19.55
C GLU A 162 -5.62 -13.93 -19.18
N GLN A 163 -5.51 -12.82 -18.45
CA GLN A 163 -6.66 -11.97 -18.08
C GLN A 163 -7.37 -11.37 -19.30
N ALA A 164 -6.63 -11.02 -20.35
CA ALA A 164 -7.23 -10.52 -21.59
C ALA A 164 -7.99 -11.62 -22.33
N ILE A 165 -7.44 -12.85 -22.39
CA ILE A 165 -8.09 -14.00 -23.00
C ILE A 165 -9.37 -14.37 -22.24
N ASP A 166 -9.32 -14.42 -20.91
CA ASP A 166 -10.49 -14.70 -20.07
C ASP A 166 -11.61 -13.67 -20.26
N LYS A 167 -11.27 -12.39 -20.42
CA LYS A 167 -12.25 -11.33 -20.71
C LYS A 167 -12.90 -11.51 -22.08
N ASP A 168 -12.10 -11.77 -23.10
CA ASP A 168 -12.60 -11.99 -24.48
C ASP A 168 -13.49 -13.22 -24.55
N GLU A 169 -13.13 -14.29 -23.85
CA GLU A 169 -13.97 -15.50 -23.75
C GLU A 169 -15.27 -15.25 -23.00
N ALA A 170 -15.23 -14.49 -21.90
CA ALA A 170 -16.40 -14.10 -21.12
C ALA A 170 -17.36 -13.22 -21.93
N GLU A 171 -16.84 -12.22 -22.67
CA GLU A 171 -17.63 -11.36 -23.56
C GLU A 171 -18.26 -12.16 -24.71
N GLN A 172 -17.53 -13.09 -25.32
CA GLN A 172 -18.06 -13.97 -26.35
C GLN A 172 -19.15 -14.91 -25.82
N LEU A 173 -18.99 -15.40 -24.60
CA LEU A 173 -19.99 -16.23 -23.94
C LEU A 173 -21.27 -15.45 -23.65
N GLU A 174 -21.14 -14.23 -23.16
CA GLU A 174 -22.26 -13.31 -22.88
C GLU A 174 -23.00 -12.95 -24.18
N GLU A 175 -22.27 -12.69 -25.26
CA GLU A 175 -22.87 -12.41 -26.56
C GLU A 175 -23.61 -13.62 -27.14
N LYS A 176 -23.07 -14.85 -26.99
CA LYS A 176 -23.73 -16.10 -27.38
C LYS A 176 -24.97 -16.36 -26.56
N LEU A 177 -24.94 -16.12 -25.24
CA LEU A 177 -26.11 -16.22 -24.37
C LEU A 177 -27.20 -15.23 -24.76
N ARG A 178 -26.83 -13.98 -25.07
CA ARG A 178 -27.76 -12.92 -25.47
C ARG A 178 -28.41 -13.17 -26.83
N LYS A 179 -27.71 -13.84 -27.75
CA LYS A 179 -28.22 -14.21 -29.08
C LYS A 179 -28.95 -15.53 -29.09
N ASN A 180 -29.07 -16.23 -27.96
CA ASN A 180 -29.77 -17.52 -27.81
C ASN A 180 -29.32 -18.61 -28.83
N THR A 181 -28.05 -18.55 -29.25
CA THR A 181 -27.43 -19.47 -30.22
C THR A 181 -26.58 -20.51 -29.47
N PHE A 182 -27.23 -21.38 -28.72
CA PHE A 182 -26.64 -22.67 -28.32
C PHE A 182 -26.96 -23.71 -29.42
N THR A 183 -25.96 -24.04 -30.19
CA THR A 183 -25.92 -25.27 -30.97
C THR A 183 -24.65 -26.01 -30.60
#